data_20524bdba1d10f47dc53798220e97244
#
_entry.id   20524bdba1d10f47dc53798220e97244
#
_cell.length_a   1.000
_cell.length_b   1.000
_cell.length_c   1.000
_cell.angle_alpha   90.00
_cell.angle_beta   90.00
_cell.angle_gamma   90.00
#
_symmetry.space_group_name_H-M   'P 1'
#
loop_
_entity.id
_entity.type
_entity.pdbx_description
1 polymer ?
#
loop_
_entity_poly.entity_id
_entity_poly.type
_entity_poly.pdbx_seq_one_letter_code
_entity_poly.pdbx_strand_id
1 'polypeptide(L)'
;VLIAAATVGAPSAHAKNGDTHITGTGLSQTIDCRDSVLHVNGNGNQVYALGTCYAVTMQGSGNLVVADNVINDITVYGWDQTVMYKNGDPIIWDRGRELGMTNRINRVPA
;
A
#
# COMPACT_ATOMS: atom_id res chain seq x y z
N VAL A 1 -0.02 -23.23 -18.57
CA VAL A 1 0.30 -22.84 -18.50
C VAL A 1 0.84 -22.68 -18.17
N LEU A 2 0.73 -22.79 -17.99
CA LEU A 2 1.19 -22.43 -17.80
C LEU A 2 1.55 -22.16 -17.32
N ILE A 3 1.56 -22.34 -17.22
CA ILE A 3 1.94 -22.02 -16.82
C ILE A 3 2.35 -21.75 -16.32
N ALA A 4 2.25 -21.91 -16.17
CA ALA A 4 2.65 -21.51 -15.71
C ALA A 4 3.10 -21.26 -15.27
N ALA A 5 3.03 -21.32 -15.30
CA ALA A 5 3.51 -20.97 -14.88
C ALA A 5 4.04 -20.78 -14.54
N ALA A 6 3.94 -20.70 -14.53
CA ALA A 6 4.50 -20.45 -14.20
C ALA A 6 5.08 -20.34 -13.92
N THR A 7 5.17 -20.16 -13.76
CA THR A 7 5.87 -20.09 -13.49
C THR A 7 6.66 -20.03 -13.24
N VAL A 8 6.60 -20.07 -13.47
CA VAL A 8 7.45 -19.95 -13.06
C VAL A 8 8.37 -19.60 -12.47
N GLY A 9 8.84 -19.98 -12.17
CA GLY A 9 9.98 -19.46 -11.43
C GLY A 9 10.11 -18.00 -11.36
N ALA A 10 9.02 -17.38 -11.27
CA ALA A 10 9.02 -15.94 -11.19
C ALA A 10 9.90 -15.50 -10.02
N PRO A 11 10.70 -14.47 -10.19
CA PRO A 11 11.48 -13.91 -9.11
C PRO A 11 10.59 -13.53 -7.95
N SER A 12 11.12 -13.60 -6.75
CA SER A 12 10.42 -13.23 -5.54
C SER A 12 10.08 -11.74 -5.44
N ALA A 13 10.46 -10.94 -6.43
CA ALA A 13 10.19 -9.51 -6.43
C ALA A 13 8.73 -9.15 -6.74
N HIS A 14 7.88 -10.13 -6.99
CA HIS A 14 6.48 -9.92 -7.30
C HIS A 14 5.59 -10.28 -6.11
N ALA A 15 4.49 -9.53 -5.94
CA ALA A 15 3.48 -9.89 -4.96
C ALA A 15 2.88 -11.24 -5.33
N LYS A 16 2.69 -12.10 -4.34
CA LYS A 16 2.15 -13.44 -4.58
C LYS A 16 0.70 -13.45 -4.99
N ASN A 17 -0.09 -12.53 -4.47
CA ASN A 17 -1.53 -12.54 -4.61
C ASN A 17 -2.06 -11.35 -5.41
N GLY A 18 -1.22 -10.78 -6.25
CA GLY A 18 -1.63 -9.72 -7.15
C GLY A 18 -1.92 -8.41 -6.43
N ASP A 19 -3.04 -7.80 -6.79
CA ASP A 19 -3.40 -6.47 -6.31
C ASP A 19 -4.73 -6.48 -5.56
N THR A 20 -4.80 -5.64 -4.52
CA THR A 20 -6.03 -5.37 -3.79
C THR A 20 -6.36 -3.90 -3.98
N HIS A 21 -7.54 -3.59 -4.46
CA HIS A 21 -7.95 -2.22 -4.76
C HIS A 21 -9.05 -1.75 -3.82
N ILE A 22 -8.85 -0.56 -3.24
CA ILE A 22 -9.86 0.16 -2.47
C ILE A 22 -10.06 1.47 -3.22
N THR A 23 -11.23 1.65 -3.80
CA THR A 23 -11.57 2.85 -4.58
C THR A 23 -12.87 3.43 -4.07
N GLY A 24 -12.87 4.72 -3.75
CA GLY A 24 -14.08 5.37 -3.28
C GLY A 24 -13.82 6.66 -2.52
N THR A 25 -14.83 7.06 -1.77
CA THR A 25 -14.80 8.28 -0.97
C THR A 25 -15.39 7.99 0.40
N GLY A 26 -14.63 8.30 1.45
CA GLY A 26 -15.10 8.14 2.81
C GLY A 26 -15.32 6.69 3.26
N LEU A 27 -14.66 5.74 2.61
CA LEU A 27 -14.78 4.34 2.98
C LEU A 27 -13.92 4.02 4.20
N SER A 28 -14.38 3.08 5.01
CA SER A 28 -13.61 2.55 6.12
C SER A 28 -13.62 1.03 6.01
N GLN A 29 -12.47 0.43 5.77
CA GLN A 29 -12.37 -1.00 5.54
C GLN A 29 -11.19 -1.61 6.28
N THR A 30 -11.38 -2.85 6.71
CA THR A 30 -10.31 -3.69 7.24
C THR A 30 -10.14 -4.85 6.26
N ILE A 31 -8.94 -5.03 5.75
CA ILE A 31 -8.64 -6.08 4.78
C ILE A 31 -7.45 -6.90 5.24
N ASP A 32 -7.30 -8.08 4.67
CA ASP A 32 -6.09 -8.89 4.82
C ASP A 32 -5.31 -8.76 3.51
N CYS A 33 -4.10 -8.22 3.58
CA CYS A 33 -3.28 -7.96 2.41
C CYS A 33 -2.83 -9.23 1.69
N ARG A 34 -2.54 -10.30 2.43
CA ARG A 34 -2.12 -11.59 1.86
C ARG A 34 -0.98 -11.46 0.86
N ASP A 35 0.00 -10.64 1.16
CA ASP A 35 1.15 -10.44 0.29
C ASP A 35 0.78 -9.84 -1.09
N SER A 36 -0.28 -9.05 -1.12
CA SER A 36 -0.70 -8.34 -2.33
C SER A 36 -0.19 -6.90 -2.31
N VAL A 37 -0.28 -6.24 -3.47
CA VAL A 37 -0.09 -4.80 -3.56
C VAL A 37 -1.42 -4.13 -3.23
N LEU A 38 -1.42 -3.29 -2.22
CA LEU A 38 -2.62 -2.55 -1.84
C LEU A 38 -2.65 -1.21 -2.57
N HIS A 39 -3.69 -0.99 -3.35
CA HIS A 39 -3.95 0.28 -4.02
C HIS A 39 -5.13 0.97 -3.36
N VAL A 40 -4.92 2.18 -2.86
CA VAL A 40 -5.99 3.01 -2.30
C VAL A 40 -6.13 4.24 -3.16
N ASN A 41 -7.30 4.42 -3.75
CA ASN A 41 -7.58 5.50 -4.67
C ASN A 41 -8.89 6.20 -4.30
N GLY A 42 -8.85 7.50 -4.17
CA GLY A 42 -10.03 8.28 -3.83
C GLY A 42 -9.73 9.32 -2.77
N ASN A 43 -10.74 9.62 -1.96
CA ASN A 43 -10.65 10.70 -0.98
C ASN A 43 -11.21 10.27 0.37
N GLY A 44 -10.48 10.56 1.44
CA GLY A 44 -10.96 10.36 2.80
C GLY A 44 -11.20 8.93 3.20
N ASN A 45 -10.55 7.96 2.56
CA ASN A 45 -10.70 6.55 2.91
C ASN A 45 -9.81 6.18 4.09
N GLN A 46 -10.26 5.23 4.89
CA GLN A 46 -9.48 4.65 5.99
C GLN A 46 -9.38 3.15 5.77
N VAL A 47 -8.16 2.64 5.71
CA VAL A 47 -7.92 1.22 5.46
C VAL A 47 -7.00 0.66 6.53
N TYR A 48 -7.43 -0.40 7.17
CA TYR A 48 -6.61 -1.17 8.08
C TYR A 48 -6.20 -2.45 7.36
N ALA A 49 -4.93 -2.53 6.99
CA ALA A 49 -4.39 -3.63 6.22
C ALA A 49 -3.68 -4.60 7.16
N LEU A 50 -4.31 -5.74 7.39
CA LEU A 50 -3.78 -6.77 8.27
C LEU A 50 -2.82 -7.68 7.51
N GLY A 51 -1.90 -8.30 8.24
CA GLY A 51 -0.94 -9.22 7.65
C GLY A 51 0.13 -8.48 6.86
N THR A 52 0.66 -9.16 5.86
CA THR A 52 1.77 -8.62 5.07
C THR A 52 1.28 -8.06 3.76
N CYS A 53 1.54 -6.77 3.52
CA CYS A 53 1.38 -6.15 2.21
C CYS A 53 2.71 -6.18 1.48
N TYR A 54 2.71 -6.60 0.24
CA TYR A 54 3.91 -6.53 -0.58
C TYR A 54 4.31 -5.06 -0.80
N ALA A 55 3.34 -4.23 -1.14
CA ALA A 55 3.53 -2.81 -1.34
C ALA A 55 2.23 -2.07 -1.07
N VAL A 56 2.32 -0.76 -0.84
CA VAL A 56 1.16 0.11 -0.70
C VAL A 56 1.31 1.27 -1.66
N THR A 57 0.27 1.49 -2.47
CA THR A 57 0.21 2.62 -3.41
C THR A 57 -1.04 3.42 -3.13
N MET A 58 -0.88 4.72 -2.93
CA MET A 58 -1.99 5.61 -2.61
C MET A 58 -2.10 6.72 -3.64
N GLN A 59 -3.34 7.04 -4.01
CA GLN A 59 -3.64 8.14 -4.93
C GLN A 59 -4.85 8.91 -4.42
N GLY A 60 -4.88 10.20 -4.72
CA GLY A 60 -5.99 11.06 -4.31
C GLY A 60 -5.61 11.95 -3.15
N SER A 61 -6.49 12.06 -2.17
CA SER A 61 -6.25 12.95 -1.02
C SER A 61 -6.93 12.46 0.25
N GLY A 62 -6.31 12.78 1.39
CA GLY A 62 -6.90 12.53 2.69
C GLY A 62 -7.11 11.07 3.05
N ASN A 63 -6.45 10.14 2.39
CA ASN A 63 -6.58 8.72 2.70
C ASN A 63 -5.65 8.34 3.84
N LEU A 64 -6.08 7.36 4.62
CA LEU A 64 -5.29 6.80 5.71
C LEU A 64 -5.16 5.29 5.53
N VAL A 65 -3.94 4.79 5.59
CA VAL A 65 -3.66 3.36 5.65
C VAL A 65 -2.86 3.07 6.90
N VAL A 66 -3.32 2.08 7.66
CA VAL A 66 -2.56 1.51 8.78
C VAL A 66 -2.26 0.07 8.42
N ALA A 67 -1.00 -0.25 8.20
CA ALA A 67 -0.57 -1.57 7.75
C ALA A 67 0.24 -2.28 8.83
N ASP A 68 0.02 -3.60 8.96
CA ASP A 68 0.80 -4.39 9.91
C ASP A 68 2.24 -4.57 9.43
N ASN A 69 2.44 -4.89 8.16
CA ASN A 69 3.76 -5.13 7.61
C ASN A 69 3.78 -4.81 6.13
N VAL A 70 4.76 -4.01 5.70
CA VAL A 70 4.97 -3.68 4.29
C VAL A 70 6.40 -4.01 3.93
N ILE A 71 6.60 -4.86 2.92
CA ILE A 71 7.92 -5.42 2.65
C ILE A 71 8.68 -4.74 1.53
N ASN A 72 8.04 -4.30 0.46
CA ASN A 72 8.77 -3.77 -0.69
C ASN A 72 8.80 -2.25 -0.75
N ASP A 73 7.65 -1.61 -0.90
CA ASP A 73 7.61 -0.14 -1.02
C ASP A 73 6.28 0.46 -0.59
N ILE A 74 6.33 1.74 -0.29
CA ILE A 74 5.15 2.57 -0.07
C ILE A 74 5.29 3.75 -1.01
N THR A 75 4.37 3.85 -1.97
CA THR A 75 4.35 4.92 -2.96
C THR A 75 3.10 5.76 -2.77
N VAL A 76 3.25 7.05 -2.57
CA VAL A 76 2.14 7.94 -2.28
C VAL A 76 2.10 9.06 -3.30
N TYR A 77 0.98 9.15 -4.02
CA TYR A 77 0.68 10.26 -4.92
C TYR A 77 -0.39 11.14 -4.28
N GLY A 78 -0.46 12.40 -4.68
CA GLY A 78 -1.46 13.31 -4.16
C GLY A 78 -1.01 13.99 -2.88
N TRP A 79 -1.98 14.35 -2.03
CA TRP A 79 -1.68 15.18 -0.86
C TRP A 79 -2.53 14.77 0.34
N ASP A 80 -2.05 15.16 1.52
CA ASP A 80 -2.71 14.93 2.80
C ASP A 80 -3.01 13.45 3.04
N GLN A 81 -2.14 12.59 2.56
CA GLN A 81 -2.26 11.16 2.74
C GLN A 81 -1.40 10.70 3.91
N THR A 82 -1.85 9.67 4.61
CA THR A 82 -1.14 9.14 5.77
C THR A 82 -1.00 7.64 5.64
N VAL A 83 0.22 7.15 5.78
CA VAL A 83 0.50 5.72 5.87
C VAL A 83 1.27 5.47 7.16
N MET A 84 0.74 4.58 7.98
CA MET A 84 1.41 4.10 9.18
C MET A 84 1.65 2.61 9.02
N TYR A 85 2.88 2.16 9.19
CA TYR A 85 3.21 0.74 9.10
C TYR A 85 3.95 0.31 10.35
N LYS A 86 3.66 -0.89 10.83
CA LYS A 86 4.21 -1.36 12.10
C LYS A 86 5.51 -2.12 11.94
N ASN A 87 5.64 -2.86 10.84
CA ASN A 87 6.80 -3.71 10.58
C ASN A 87 7.24 -3.58 9.13
N GLY A 88 8.46 -4.01 8.87
CA GLY A 88 9.02 -3.98 7.54
C GLY A 88 9.99 -2.81 7.35
N ASP A 89 10.64 -2.80 6.22
CA ASP A 89 11.59 -1.76 5.86
C ASP A 89 11.38 -1.37 4.39
N PRO A 90 10.19 -0.86 4.07
CA PRO A 90 9.87 -0.52 2.69
C PRO A 90 10.61 0.71 2.21
N ILE A 91 10.83 0.77 0.90
CA ILE A 91 11.32 1.98 0.26
C ILE A 91 10.15 2.98 0.22
N ILE A 92 10.40 4.21 0.61
CA ILE A 92 9.37 5.24 0.68
C ILE A 92 9.49 6.17 -0.53
N TRP A 93 8.42 6.23 -1.31
CA TRP A 93 8.30 7.12 -2.46
C TRP A 93 7.16 8.10 -2.22
N ASP A 94 7.46 9.27 -1.69
CA ASP A 94 6.47 10.33 -1.51
C ASP A 94 6.46 11.23 -2.75
N ARG A 95 5.64 10.85 -3.73
CA ARG A 95 5.55 11.58 -5.00
C ARG A 95 4.83 12.91 -4.87
N GLY A 96 3.95 13.05 -3.90
CA GLY A 96 3.31 14.32 -3.62
C GLY A 96 4.31 15.35 -3.13
N ARG A 97 5.27 14.94 -2.33
CA ARG A 97 6.31 15.83 -1.81
C ARG A 97 7.13 16.46 -2.95
N GLU A 98 7.38 15.72 -4.00
CA GLU A 98 8.11 16.23 -5.16
C GLU A 98 7.36 17.37 -5.85
N LEU A 99 6.04 17.45 -5.65
CA LEU A 99 5.18 18.49 -6.18
C LEU A 99 4.83 19.56 -5.13
N GLY A 100 5.51 19.56 -4.01
CA GLY A 100 5.27 20.52 -2.93
C GLY A 100 4.08 20.19 -2.05
N MET A 101 3.54 18.99 -2.14
CA MET A 101 2.40 18.54 -1.34
C MET A 101 2.89 17.81 -0.10
N THR A 102 2.05 17.72 0.93
CA THR A 102 2.41 17.11 2.20
C THR A 102 1.71 15.76 2.38
N ASN A 103 2.50 14.76 2.69
CA ASN A 103 2.02 13.44 3.07
C ASN A 103 2.78 12.98 4.32
N ARG A 104 2.22 12.02 5.04
CA ARG A 104 2.84 11.47 6.25
C ARG A 104 2.99 9.97 6.08
N ILE A 105 4.23 9.51 6.08
CA ILE A 105 4.54 8.10 5.95
C ILE A 105 5.48 7.75 7.08
N ASN A 106 4.95 7.04 8.10
CA ASN A 106 5.69 6.79 9.33
C ASN A 106 5.62 5.34 9.78
N ARG A 107 6.74 4.87 10.30
CA ARG A 107 6.75 3.61 11.02
C ARG A 107 6.28 3.86 12.45
N VAL A 108 5.35 3.03 12.92
CA VAL A 108 4.79 3.16 14.25
C VAL A 108 5.07 1.89 15.06
N PRO A 109 5.04 1.95 16.40
CA PRO A 109 5.24 0.75 17.22
C PRO A 109 4.20 -0.33 16.91
N ALA A 110 4.69 -1.54 16.87
CA ALA A 110 3.83 -2.70 16.62
C ALA A 110 2.92 -3.00 17.82
#